data_c6ae947fd30ba4ff7a3a33243d675df0
#
_entry.id   c6ae947fd30ba4ff7a3a33243d675df0
#
_cell.length_a   1.000
_cell.length_b   1.000
_cell.length_c   1.000
_cell.angle_alpha   90.00
_cell.angle_beta   90.00
_cell.angle_gamma   90.00
#
_symmetry.space_group_name_H-M   'P 1'
#
loop_
_entity.id
_entity.type
_entity.pdbx_description
1 polymer ?
#
loop_
_entity_poly.entity_id
_entity_poly.type
_entity_poly.pdbx_seq_one_letter_code
_entity_poly.pdbx_strand_id
1 'polypeptide(L)'
;LCIVCRAAEVQWVYMAYLAAVKEQDGAAMSLGNVSSFLDIYIEYDLAHGNIDEAFAQELIDQFVIKLRMVRHLRMQSYNDIFAGDPTWVTESIGGRFNDGRTKVTKTSFRFLQTILP
;
A
#
# COMPACT_ATOMS: atom_id res chain seq x y z
N LEU A 1 -2.76 18.14 4.42
CA LEU A 1 -1.61 17.23 4.24
C LEU A 1 -0.51 17.70 5.16
N CYS A 2 -0.18 16.92 6.17
CA CYS A 2 0.93 17.23 7.05
C CYS A 2 2.24 16.99 6.28
N ILE A 3 2.84 18.07 5.77
CA ILE A 3 4.10 18.04 5.02
C ILE A 3 5.29 17.68 5.93
N VAL A 4 5.07 17.65 7.24
CA VAL A 4 6.11 17.47 8.25
C VAL A 4 6.17 16.04 8.81
N CYS A 5 5.15 15.20 8.57
CA CYS A 5 5.15 13.84 9.09
C CYS A 5 5.72 12.83 8.09
N ARG A 6 6.50 11.88 8.60
CA ARG A 6 7.09 10.81 7.79
C ARG A 6 6.05 9.82 7.26
N ALA A 7 4.86 9.79 7.84
CA ALA A 7 3.72 9.04 7.31
C ALA A 7 3.32 9.46 5.89
N ALA A 8 3.78 10.64 5.40
CA ALA A 8 3.66 11.03 4.00
C ALA A 8 4.31 10.03 3.03
N GLU A 9 5.20 9.16 3.50
CA GLU A 9 5.79 8.06 2.70
C GLU A 9 4.73 7.14 2.11
N VAL A 10 3.58 7.00 2.74
CA VAL A 10 2.42 6.26 2.19
C VAL A 10 2.02 6.83 0.81
N GLN A 11 2.04 8.15 0.67
CA GLN A 11 1.71 8.81 -0.60
C GLN A 11 2.81 8.58 -1.65
N TRP A 12 4.07 8.55 -1.25
CA TRP A 12 5.18 8.24 -2.15
C TRP A 12 5.12 6.81 -2.68
N VAL A 13 4.79 5.84 -1.84
CA VAL A 13 4.58 4.45 -2.27
C VAL A 13 3.44 4.38 -3.29
N TYR A 14 2.35 5.11 -3.08
CA TYR A 14 1.25 5.16 -4.02
C TYR A 14 1.64 5.81 -5.35
N MET A 15 2.39 6.89 -5.32
CA MET A 15 2.90 7.54 -6.54
C MET A 15 3.84 6.63 -7.33
N ALA A 16 4.73 5.91 -6.66
CA ALA A 16 5.60 4.93 -7.28
C ALA A 16 4.79 3.79 -7.93
N TYR A 17 3.75 3.33 -7.24
CA TYR A 17 2.82 2.33 -7.79
C TYR A 17 2.13 2.83 -9.06
N LEU A 18 1.62 4.06 -9.09
CA LEU A 18 0.99 4.63 -10.28
C LEU A 18 1.97 4.73 -11.46
N ALA A 19 3.20 5.16 -11.20
CA ALA A 19 4.23 5.23 -12.21
C ALA A 19 4.55 3.84 -12.80
N ALA A 20 4.69 2.85 -11.93
CA ALA A 20 4.95 1.47 -12.37
C ALA A 20 3.77 0.87 -13.16
N VAL A 21 2.53 1.11 -12.73
CA VAL A 21 1.33 0.66 -13.46
C VAL A 21 1.25 1.27 -14.85
N LYS A 22 1.62 2.54 -14.99
CA LYS A 22 1.62 3.23 -16.29
C LYS A 22 2.58 2.59 -17.30
N GLU A 23 3.74 2.15 -16.83
CA GLU A 23 4.81 1.62 -17.70
C GLU A 23 4.74 0.10 -17.87
N GLN A 24 3.84 -0.58 -17.18
CA GLN A 24 3.72 -2.03 -17.22
C GLN A 24 2.63 -2.49 -18.19
N ASP A 25 2.89 -3.55 -18.96
CA ASP A 25 1.90 -4.16 -19.85
C ASP A 25 1.12 -5.33 -19.22
N GLY A 26 1.45 -5.74 -18.02
CA GLY A 26 0.77 -6.85 -17.29
C GLY A 26 -0.49 -6.42 -16.55
N ALA A 27 -1.39 -7.34 -16.25
CA ALA A 27 -2.62 -7.10 -15.49
C ALA A 27 -2.41 -7.08 -13.98
N ALA A 28 -1.33 -7.71 -13.51
CA ALA A 28 -1.02 -7.86 -12.10
C ALA A 28 0.25 -7.10 -11.72
N MET A 29 0.28 -6.62 -10.48
CA MET A 29 1.46 -5.99 -9.90
C MET A 29 1.64 -6.45 -8.46
N SER A 30 2.88 -6.81 -8.10
CA SER A 30 3.27 -7.10 -6.73
C SER A 30 3.93 -5.88 -6.10
N LEU A 31 3.37 -5.42 -4.98
CA LEU A 31 3.96 -4.34 -4.18
C LEU A 31 5.12 -4.83 -3.31
N GLY A 32 5.15 -6.13 -3.00
CA GLY A 32 6.10 -6.69 -2.07
C GLY A 32 5.60 -6.60 -0.62
N ASN A 33 6.48 -6.27 0.30
CA ASN A 33 6.16 -6.14 1.72
C ASN A 33 6.14 -4.67 2.16
N VAL A 34 5.16 -3.93 1.69
CA VAL A 34 4.99 -2.50 1.97
C VAL A 34 4.63 -2.26 3.44
N SER A 35 3.90 -3.19 4.06
CA SER A 35 3.52 -3.08 5.48
C SER A 35 4.73 -2.95 6.40
N SER A 36 5.78 -3.75 6.20
CA SER A 36 7.01 -3.64 6.99
C SER A 36 7.78 -2.35 6.70
N PHE A 37 7.77 -1.88 5.47
CA PHE A 37 8.43 -0.63 5.09
C PHE A 37 7.72 0.58 5.69
N LEU A 38 6.41 0.68 5.56
CA LEU A 38 5.64 1.80 6.08
C LEU A 38 5.61 1.84 7.61
N ASP A 39 5.71 0.69 8.27
CA ASP A 39 5.70 0.62 9.73
C ASP A 39 6.82 1.46 10.35
N ILE A 40 7.98 1.52 9.73
CA ILE A 40 9.13 2.32 10.19
C ILE A 40 8.71 3.80 10.34
N TYR A 41 8.05 4.35 9.35
CA TYR A 41 7.65 5.76 9.32
C TYR A 41 6.45 6.05 10.21
N ILE A 42 5.48 5.14 10.23
CA ILE A 42 4.27 5.28 11.07
C ILE A 42 4.63 5.18 12.55
N GLU A 43 5.44 4.22 12.96
CA GLU A 43 5.88 4.09 14.34
C GLU A 43 6.74 5.27 14.78
N TYR A 44 7.57 5.81 13.88
CA TYR A 44 8.32 7.03 14.17
C TYR A 44 7.39 8.21 14.48
N ASP A 45 6.38 8.42 13.66
CA ASP A 45 5.44 9.54 13.82
C ASP A 45 4.54 9.35 15.05
N LEU A 46 4.12 8.13 15.36
CA LEU A 46 3.40 7.81 16.59
C LEU A 46 4.24 8.09 17.84
N ALA A 47 5.52 7.71 17.84
CA ALA A 47 6.43 7.94 18.97
C ALA A 47 6.69 9.44 19.21
N HIS A 48 6.67 10.26 18.17
CA HIS A 48 6.88 11.71 18.25
C HIS A 48 5.60 12.53 18.42
N GLY A 49 4.43 11.85 18.49
CA GLY A 49 3.14 12.52 18.66
C GLY A 49 2.65 13.29 17.43
N ASN A 50 3.24 13.07 16.25
CA ASN A 50 2.85 13.73 15.01
C ASN A 50 1.48 13.23 14.50
N ILE A 51 1.17 11.98 14.77
CA ILE A 51 -0.08 11.32 14.42
C ILE A 51 -0.56 10.48 15.60
N ASP A 52 -1.85 10.11 15.59
CA ASP A 52 -2.42 9.13 16.50
C ASP A 52 -2.69 7.79 15.78
N GLU A 53 -3.10 6.78 16.54
CA GLU A 53 -3.37 5.45 16.00
C GLU A 53 -4.56 5.45 15.02
N ALA A 54 -5.58 6.27 15.27
CA ALA A 54 -6.73 6.41 14.40
C ALA A 54 -6.32 6.98 13.04
N PHE A 55 -5.47 8.00 13.03
CA PHE A 55 -4.94 8.59 11.80
C PHE A 55 -4.03 7.62 11.04
N ALA A 56 -3.22 6.83 11.75
CA ALA A 56 -2.38 5.79 11.15
C ALA A 56 -3.25 4.74 10.42
N GLN A 57 -4.34 4.30 11.04
CA GLN A 57 -5.30 3.39 10.40
C GLN A 57 -5.95 4.04 9.17
N GLU A 58 -6.37 5.30 9.27
CA GLU A 58 -6.97 6.04 8.17
C GLU A 58 -6.02 6.16 6.97
N LEU A 59 -4.73 6.38 7.18
CA LEU A 59 -3.74 6.42 6.11
C LEU A 59 -3.66 5.09 5.35
N ILE A 60 -3.68 3.97 6.06
CA ILE A 60 -3.67 2.64 5.45
C ILE A 60 -4.98 2.38 4.72
N ASP A 61 -6.12 2.73 5.30
CA ASP A 61 -7.44 2.59 4.68
C ASP A 61 -7.49 3.37 3.35
N GLN A 62 -7.06 4.62 3.35
CA GLN A 62 -6.98 5.44 2.14
C GLN A 62 -6.04 4.85 1.09
N PHE A 63 -4.91 4.30 1.50
CA PHE A 63 -3.97 3.65 0.59
C PHE A 63 -4.61 2.43 -0.10
N VAL A 64 -5.26 1.56 0.65
CA VAL A 64 -5.96 0.37 0.11
C VAL A 64 -7.10 0.78 -0.83
N ILE A 65 -7.90 1.78 -0.46
CA ILE A 65 -8.96 2.32 -1.31
C ILE A 65 -8.39 2.84 -2.63
N LYS A 66 -7.30 3.60 -2.57
CA LYS A 66 -6.63 4.14 -3.77
C LYS A 66 -6.10 3.04 -4.67
N LEU A 67 -5.51 1.98 -4.11
CA LEU A 67 -5.09 0.81 -4.89
C LEU A 67 -6.28 0.17 -5.64
N ARG A 68 -7.45 0.08 -4.98
CA ARG A 68 -8.67 -0.47 -5.57
C ARG A 68 -9.25 0.42 -6.67
N MET A 69 -9.01 1.73 -6.62
CA MET A 69 -9.49 2.68 -7.62
C MET A 69 -8.73 2.62 -8.94
N VAL A 70 -7.50 2.16 -8.94
CA VAL A 70 -6.67 2.07 -10.14
C VAL A 70 -7.17 0.94 -11.02
N ARG A 71 -7.56 1.30 -12.24
CA ARG A 71 -8.10 0.36 -13.22
C ARG A 71 -7.09 0.05 -14.31
N HIS A 72 -7.33 -1.05 -15.02
CA HIS A 72 -6.57 -1.35 -16.22
C HIS A 72 -6.80 -0.29 -17.29
N LEU A 73 -5.72 0.40 -17.67
CA LEU A 73 -5.70 1.35 -18.78
C LEU A 73 -4.81 0.73 -19.88
N ARG A 74 -5.45 -0.03 -20.78
CA ARG A 74 -4.70 -0.80 -21.77
C ARG A 74 -5.28 -0.69 -23.15
N MET A 75 -4.56 -1.30 -24.14
CA MET A 75 -5.03 -1.42 -25.49
C MET A 75 -6.44 -2.03 -25.54
N GLN A 76 -7.22 -1.66 -26.54
CA GLN A 76 -8.63 -2.00 -26.65
C GLN A 76 -8.91 -3.50 -26.53
N SER A 77 -8.05 -4.34 -27.13
CA SER A 77 -8.18 -5.80 -27.06
C SER A 77 -8.04 -6.38 -25.65
N TYR A 78 -7.26 -5.73 -24.79
CA TYR A 78 -7.14 -6.08 -23.37
C TYR A 78 -8.36 -5.59 -22.57
N ASN A 79 -8.86 -4.40 -22.90
CA ASN A 79 -10.03 -3.83 -22.27
C ASN A 79 -11.28 -4.65 -22.55
N ASP A 80 -11.38 -5.31 -23.69
CA ASP A 80 -12.52 -6.18 -24.03
C ASP A 80 -12.63 -7.38 -23.08
N ILE A 81 -11.50 -7.84 -22.53
CA ILE A 81 -11.45 -8.97 -21.58
C ILE A 81 -11.54 -8.49 -20.12
N PHE A 82 -10.87 -7.40 -19.77
CA PHE A 82 -10.70 -6.92 -18.40
C PHE A 82 -11.35 -5.56 -18.13
N ALA A 83 -12.24 -5.11 -19.02
CA ALA A 83 -12.86 -3.80 -18.91
C ALA A 83 -13.58 -3.59 -17.57
N GLY A 84 -13.18 -2.55 -16.87
CA GLY A 84 -13.75 -2.20 -15.58
C GLY A 84 -13.14 -2.89 -14.37
N ASP A 85 -12.27 -3.88 -14.57
CA ASP A 85 -11.57 -4.51 -13.46
C ASP A 85 -10.48 -3.58 -12.91
N PRO A 86 -10.30 -3.52 -11.59
CA PRO A 86 -9.14 -2.86 -11.01
C PRO A 86 -7.89 -3.65 -11.32
N THR A 87 -6.73 -2.97 -11.28
CA THR A 87 -5.43 -3.63 -11.37
C THR A 87 -5.30 -4.68 -10.26
N TRP A 88 -4.82 -5.86 -10.61
CA TRP A 88 -4.62 -6.93 -9.63
C TRP A 88 -3.34 -6.66 -8.84
N VAL A 89 -3.51 -6.17 -7.63
CA VAL A 89 -2.41 -5.80 -6.73
C VAL A 89 -2.23 -6.86 -5.66
N THR A 90 -0.98 -7.29 -5.47
CA THR A 90 -0.62 -8.22 -4.42
C THR A 90 0.30 -7.54 -3.40
N GLU A 91 -0.09 -7.58 -2.14
CA GLU A 91 0.72 -7.19 -0.99
C GLU A 91 1.08 -8.44 -0.19
N SER A 92 2.36 -8.58 0.16
CA SER A 92 2.84 -9.66 1.02
C SER A 92 2.93 -9.16 2.46
N ILE A 93 2.20 -9.81 3.37
CA ILE A 93 2.15 -9.44 4.79
C ILE A 93 2.92 -10.48 5.61
N GLY A 94 3.76 -10.01 6.52
CA GLY A 94 4.53 -10.88 7.41
C GLY A 94 5.77 -11.49 6.74
N GLY A 95 6.10 -12.71 7.12
CA GLY A 95 7.33 -13.38 6.68
C GLY A 95 8.49 -13.21 7.66
N ARG A 96 9.72 -13.43 7.17
CA ARG A 96 10.95 -13.31 7.96
C ARG A 96 12.00 -12.50 7.20
N PHE A 97 12.82 -11.78 7.96
CA PHE A 97 14.04 -11.19 7.45
C PHE A 97 15.13 -12.26 7.25
N ASN A 98 16.18 -11.92 6.52
CA ASN A 98 17.30 -12.83 6.30
C ASN A 98 18.04 -13.22 7.59
N ASP A 99 17.96 -12.39 8.62
CA ASP A 99 18.50 -12.65 9.95
C ASP A 99 17.57 -13.50 10.85
N GLY A 100 16.43 -13.99 10.32
CA GLY A 100 15.49 -14.84 11.02
C GLY A 100 14.42 -14.12 11.84
N ARG A 101 14.50 -12.78 12.00
CA ARG A 101 13.47 -12.00 12.70
C ARG A 101 12.16 -11.99 11.91
N THR A 102 11.04 -11.89 12.62
CA THR A 102 9.72 -11.74 11.99
C THR A 102 9.56 -10.39 11.29
N LYS A 103 8.88 -10.38 10.15
CA LYS A 103 8.41 -9.17 9.46
C LYS A 103 6.98 -8.77 9.84
N VAL A 104 6.37 -9.47 10.77
CA VAL A 104 5.02 -9.10 11.26
C VAL A 104 5.14 -7.82 12.08
N THR A 105 4.40 -6.80 11.67
CA THR A 105 4.41 -5.46 12.27
C THR A 105 2.99 -5.04 12.62
N LYS A 106 2.83 -3.97 13.39
CA LYS A 106 1.52 -3.39 13.68
C LYS A 106 0.81 -2.96 12.40
N THR A 107 1.55 -2.44 11.42
CA THR A 107 1.00 -2.06 10.12
C THR A 107 0.49 -3.26 9.32
N SER A 108 1.07 -4.45 9.50
CA SER A 108 0.50 -5.69 8.95
C SER A 108 -0.93 -5.92 9.46
N PHE A 109 -1.16 -5.69 10.75
CA PHE A 109 -2.51 -5.80 11.34
C PHE A 109 -3.43 -4.67 10.88
N ARG A 110 -2.92 -3.46 10.66
CA ARG A 110 -3.70 -2.36 10.08
C ARG A 110 -4.21 -2.69 8.68
N PHE A 111 -3.38 -3.31 7.84
CA PHE A 111 -3.81 -3.81 6.52
C PHE A 111 -4.92 -4.87 6.64
N LEU A 112 -4.79 -5.80 7.58
CA LEU A 112 -5.83 -6.80 7.82
C LEU A 112 -7.13 -6.17 8.34
N GLN A 113 -7.02 -5.18 9.23
CA GLN A 113 -8.17 -4.42 9.75
C GLN A 113 -8.96 -3.74 8.63
N THR A 114 -8.27 -3.16 7.65
CA THR A 114 -8.90 -2.50 6.49
C THR A 114 -9.75 -3.46 5.65
N ILE A 115 -9.37 -4.74 5.59
CA ILE A 115 -10.02 -5.75 4.74
C ILE A 115 -11.16 -6.45 5.46
N LEU A 116 -11.13 -6.45 6.79
CA LEU A 116 -12.19 -7.05 7.60
C LEU A 116 -13.44 -6.18 7.63
N PRO A 117 -14.63 -6.77 7.53
CA PRO A 117 -15.90 -6.04 7.62
C PRO A 117 -16.15 -5.48 9.02
#